data_f55fc99b9143c689ecee669b937f892d
#
_entry.id   f55fc99b9143c689ecee669b937f892d
#
_cell.length_a   1.000
_cell.length_b   1.000
_cell.length_c   1.000
_cell.angle_alpha   90.00
_cell.angle_beta   90.00
_cell.angle_gamma   90.00
#
_symmetry.space_group_name_H-M   'P 1'
#
loop_
_entity.id
_entity.type
_entity.pdbx_description
1 polymer ?
#
loop_
_entity_poly.entity_id
_entity_poly.type
_entity_poly.pdbx_seq_one_letter_code
_entity_poly.pdbx_strand_id
1 'polypeptide(L)'
;DGDTDPAPSNTKYLAGDISQDMATLDVSHAAALGDDFTAATGDYILATPTNGSDSDENSGIWFLDPTGSSPVAGFDIPTLPDGWKYEGWVVIDGTPVTTGKFTDPAMADEAAPYSGTMSGPDFPGEDFLNNAPMGLTFPDDLSGQTAVLSIEPDMDDSEAPFTLKPLTGMIPDPASDHTLYSMNNQADGFPTVSVSISVNGAMAGLDLPTLPDGWKYEGWVVVDGTPVTSGKFTDVAMADESAPFSGTMSGPPFPGEDYLNNAPMGLTFPTDLAGQTAVISVEPEPDDTEAPFTLKPLTGMIPMDATDHMVYDMDTNTGNLPTGTATIQ
;
A
#
# COMPACT_ATOMS: atom_id res chain seq x y z
N ASP A 1 8.78 14.35 0.81
CA ASP A 1 7.56 14.73 1.44
C ASP A 1 7.83 14.74 2.94
N GLY A 2 7.09 15.41 3.75
CA GLY A 2 7.41 15.63 5.17
C GLY A 2 6.48 14.85 6.09
N ASP A 3 5.90 13.74 5.61
CA ASP A 3 5.02 12.91 6.42
C ASP A 3 5.82 12.22 7.52
N THR A 4 5.50 12.56 8.77
CA THR A 4 6.10 11.97 9.98
C THR A 4 5.13 11.02 10.68
N ASP A 5 3.96 10.75 10.09
CA ASP A 5 2.98 9.81 10.64
C ASP A 5 3.48 8.37 10.44
N PRO A 6 3.63 7.56 11.50
CA PRO A 6 4.02 6.17 11.39
C PRO A 6 2.91 5.26 10.85
N ALA A 7 1.66 5.75 10.75
CA ALA A 7 0.54 4.99 10.23
C ALA A 7 0.31 5.30 8.74
N PRO A 8 -0.02 4.30 7.90
CA PRO A 8 -0.46 4.56 6.53
C PRO A 8 -1.70 5.45 6.51
N SER A 9 -1.80 6.35 5.51
CA SER A 9 -3.02 7.13 5.28
C SER A 9 -4.27 6.25 5.25
N ASN A 10 -5.40 6.74 5.75
CA ASN A 10 -6.69 6.07 5.59
C ASN A 10 -7.15 6.07 4.12
N THR A 11 -6.71 7.05 3.34
CA THR A 11 -7.00 7.18 1.91
C THR A 11 -5.95 6.42 1.11
N LYS A 12 -6.29 5.22 0.66
CA LYS A 12 -5.40 4.32 -0.10
C LYS A 12 -6.05 3.99 -1.45
N TYR A 13 -5.35 4.26 -2.55
CA TYR A 13 -5.86 3.91 -3.88
C TYR A 13 -5.34 2.58 -4.41
N LEU A 14 -4.31 2.01 -3.81
CA LEU A 14 -3.81 0.67 -4.10
C LEU A 14 -3.61 -0.11 -2.81
N ALA A 15 -4.07 -1.34 -2.79
CA ALA A 15 -3.81 -2.30 -1.71
C ALA A 15 -3.77 -3.72 -2.28
N GLY A 16 -3.25 -4.68 -1.52
CA GLY A 16 -3.20 -6.07 -1.90
C GLY A 16 -2.70 -6.95 -0.76
N ASP A 17 -3.11 -8.21 -0.77
CA ASP A 17 -2.66 -9.21 0.21
C ASP A 17 -1.34 -9.84 -0.22
N ILE A 18 -0.45 -10.06 0.76
CA ILE A 18 0.81 -10.77 0.54
C ILE A 18 0.52 -12.27 0.55
N SER A 19 0.87 -12.96 -0.52
CA SER A 19 0.80 -14.43 -0.64
C SER A 19 2.06 -14.95 -1.28
N GLN A 20 2.73 -15.91 -0.64
CA GLN A 20 3.97 -16.53 -1.15
C GLN A 20 5.03 -15.47 -1.55
N ASP A 21 5.30 -14.50 -0.68
CA ASP A 21 6.28 -13.43 -0.89
C ASP A 21 5.99 -12.49 -2.07
N MET A 22 4.76 -12.50 -2.56
CA MET A 22 4.28 -11.60 -3.61
C MET A 22 2.97 -10.92 -3.20
N ALA A 23 2.77 -9.70 -3.65
CA ALA A 23 1.49 -9.00 -3.62
C ALA A 23 1.26 -8.32 -4.96
N THR A 24 0.02 -8.37 -5.45
CA THR A 24 -0.45 -7.46 -6.49
C THR A 24 -1.29 -6.39 -5.78
N LEU A 25 -0.88 -5.15 -5.92
CA LEU A 25 -1.63 -4.01 -5.39
C LEU A 25 -2.47 -3.43 -6.52
N ASP A 26 -3.76 -3.29 -6.29
CA ASP A 26 -4.71 -2.69 -7.22
C ASP A 26 -5.79 -1.88 -6.50
N VAL A 27 -6.65 -1.22 -7.27
CA VAL A 27 -7.73 -0.38 -6.75
C VAL A 27 -8.89 -1.20 -6.20
N SER A 28 -9.09 -2.44 -6.67
CA SER A 28 -10.23 -3.29 -6.32
C SER A 28 -10.14 -3.90 -4.92
N HIS A 29 -8.96 -3.90 -4.32
CA HIS A 29 -8.77 -4.44 -2.97
C HIS A 29 -9.61 -3.68 -1.94
N ALA A 30 -10.25 -4.41 -1.01
CA ALA A 30 -11.17 -3.85 -0.01
C ALA A 30 -10.55 -2.79 0.94
N ALA A 31 -9.22 -2.76 1.07
CA ALA A 31 -8.49 -1.73 1.83
C ALA A 31 -8.10 -0.52 0.95
N ALA A 32 -8.39 -0.54 -0.35
CA ALA A 32 -8.24 0.57 -1.29
C ALA A 32 -9.63 1.12 -1.66
N LEU A 33 -10.01 1.13 -2.92
CA LEU A 33 -11.32 1.61 -3.37
C LEU A 33 -12.41 0.53 -3.33
N GLY A 34 -12.04 -0.75 -3.32
CA GLY A 34 -12.96 -1.87 -3.19
C GLY A 34 -13.71 -2.26 -4.46
N ASP A 35 -13.43 -1.61 -5.59
CA ASP A 35 -14.01 -1.90 -6.89
C ASP A 35 -12.97 -1.68 -8.00
N ASP A 36 -13.09 -2.40 -9.12
CA ASP A 36 -12.22 -2.28 -10.28
C ASP A 36 -12.70 -1.26 -11.32
N PHE A 37 -13.93 -0.74 -11.15
CA PHE A 37 -14.59 0.24 -12.00
C PHE A 37 -14.81 -0.20 -13.46
N THR A 38 -14.57 -1.46 -13.80
CA THR A 38 -14.72 -1.95 -15.19
C THR A 38 -16.17 -1.95 -15.66
N ALA A 39 -17.12 -1.97 -14.74
CA ALA A 39 -18.57 -1.86 -15.05
C ALA A 39 -19.09 -0.42 -15.06
N ALA A 40 -18.27 0.57 -14.69
CA ALA A 40 -18.71 1.97 -14.62
C ALA A 40 -19.13 2.49 -15.99
N THR A 41 -20.25 3.21 -16.03
CA THR A 41 -20.76 3.91 -17.21
C THR A 41 -21.12 5.35 -16.89
N GLY A 42 -21.12 6.20 -17.88
CA GLY A 42 -21.47 7.61 -17.72
C GLY A 42 -22.08 8.20 -18.97
N ASP A 43 -23.19 8.89 -18.79
CA ASP A 43 -23.86 9.66 -19.81
C ASP A 43 -24.01 11.11 -19.38
N TYR A 44 -24.10 12.01 -20.34
CA TYR A 44 -24.27 13.45 -20.09
C TYR A 44 -25.05 14.11 -21.24
N ILE A 45 -25.55 15.29 -20.95
CA ILE A 45 -26.09 16.22 -21.95
C ILE A 45 -25.37 17.56 -21.86
N LEU A 46 -25.43 18.36 -22.91
CA LEU A 46 -25.10 19.77 -22.86
C LEU A 46 -26.36 20.59 -22.62
N ALA A 47 -26.34 21.45 -21.63
CA ALA A 47 -27.44 22.34 -21.26
C ALA A 47 -26.95 23.41 -20.30
N THR A 48 -27.65 24.57 -20.25
CA THR A 48 -27.40 25.66 -19.29
C THR A 48 -28.64 26.02 -18.47
N PRO A 49 -29.19 25.06 -17.67
CA PRO A 49 -30.46 25.28 -16.95
C PRO A 49 -30.44 26.43 -15.93
N THR A 50 -29.27 26.90 -15.52
CA THR A 50 -29.17 27.98 -14.50
C THR A 50 -29.17 29.37 -15.09
N ASN A 51 -29.21 29.56 -16.42
CA ASN A 51 -29.25 30.88 -17.05
C ASN A 51 -30.68 31.44 -17.25
N GLY A 52 -31.69 30.59 -17.18
CA GLY A 52 -33.10 30.96 -17.32
C GLY A 52 -33.53 31.33 -18.73
N SER A 53 -32.76 30.91 -19.75
CA SER A 53 -33.05 31.14 -21.15
C SER A 53 -32.53 29.93 -21.97
N ASP A 54 -33.02 29.75 -23.18
CA ASP A 54 -32.57 28.72 -24.12
C ASP A 54 -31.38 29.28 -24.95
N SER A 55 -30.32 29.76 -24.32
CA SER A 55 -29.13 30.31 -24.96
C SER A 55 -27.86 29.74 -24.33
N ASP A 56 -26.82 29.64 -25.18
CA ASP A 56 -25.49 29.13 -24.75
C ASP A 56 -25.52 27.71 -24.20
N GLU A 57 -26.49 26.88 -24.64
CA GLU A 57 -26.75 25.54 -24.13
C GLU A 57 -25.54 24.61 -24.21
N ASN A 58 -24.69 24.78 -25.23
CA ASN A 58 -23.45 24.01 -25.36
C ASN A 58 -22.34 24.45 -24.38
N SER A 59 -22.57 25.50 -23.56
CA SER A 59 -21.60 25.92 -22.55
C SER A 59 -21.70 25.15 -21.24
N GLY A 60 -22.75 24.36 -21.04
CA GLY A 60 -22.95 23.57 -19.84
C GLY A 60 -22.89 22.08 -20.08
N ILE A 61 -22.55 21.31 -19.06
CA ILE A 61 -22.57 19.85 -19.05
C ILE A 61 -23.26 19.35 -17.79
N TRP A 62 -24.19 18.40 -17.95
CA TRP A 62 -24.93 17.80 -16.86
C TRP A 62 -24.94 16.28 -17.00
N PHE A 63 -24.51 15.58 -15.95
CA PHE A 63 -24.40 14.13 -15.93
C PHE A 63 -25.71 13.49 -15.53
N LEU A 64 -26.65 13.53 -16.45
CA LEU A 64 -28.00 12.97 -16.31
C LEU A 64 -28.48 12.36 -17.65
N ASP A 65 -29.44 11.43 -17.56
CA ASP A 65 -30.18 10.91 -18.71
C ASP A 65 -31.63 11.46 -18.65
N PRO A 66 -32.02 12.34 -19.59
CA PRO A 66 -33.37 12.91 -19.68
C PRO A 66 -34.32 12.09 -20.53
N THR A 67 -33.94 10.95 -21.09
CA THR A 67 -34.71 10.22 -22.11
C THR A 67 -35.92 9.51 -21.54
N GLY A 68 -36.03 9.34 -20.21
CA GLY A 68 -37.19 8.74 -19.54
C GLY A 68 -38.35 9.70 -19.27
N SER A 69 -39.30 9.28 -18.44
CA SER A 69 -40.43 10.13 -18.00
C SER A 69 -39.99 11.21 -16.97
N SER A 70 -38.83 11.03 -16.37
CA SER A 70 -38.13 11.96 -15.50
C SER A 70 -36.66 11.71 -15.70
N PRO A 71 -35.80 12.76 -15.57
CA PRO A 71 -34.35 12.60 -15.59
C PRO A 71 -33.89 11.62 -14.50
N VAL A 72 -32.85 10.86 -14.79
CA VAL A 72 -32.14 9.98 -13.85
C VAL A 72 -30.65 10.30 -13.87
N ALA A 73 -29.90 9.82 -12.89
CA ALA A 73 -28.44 9.99 -12.87
C ALA A 73 -27.82 9.44 -14.17
N GLY A 74 -26.91 10.19 -14.76
CA GLY A 74 -26.17 9.77 -15.93
C GLY A 74 -25.01 8.80 -15.60
N PHE A 75 -24.57 8.75 -14.36
CA PHE A 75 -23.51 7.84 -13.92
C PHE A 75 -24.09 6.59 -13.27
N ASP A 76 -23.60 5.41 -13.70
CA ASP A 76 -23.69 4.15 -12.96
C ASP A 76 -22.27 3.76 -12.51
N ILE A 77 -21.96 4.10 -11.26
CA ILE A 77 -20.61 4.04 -10.68
C ILE A 77 -20.66 3.47 -9.26
N PRO A 78 -19.60 2.79 -8.79
CA PRO A 78 -19.52 2.25 -7.44
C PRO A 78 -19.61 3.32 -6.37
N THR A 79 -20.09 2.96 -5.18
CA THR A 79 -19.98 3.82 -4.00
C THR A 79 -18.54 3.79 -3.51
N LEU A 80 -17.93 4.95 -3.34
CA LEU A 80 -16.57 5.10 -2.83
C LEU A 80 -16.51 4.92 -1.30
N PRO A 81 -15.41 4.39 -0.76
CA PRO A 81 -15.17 4.38 0.68
C PRO A 81 -14.95 5.81 1.23
N ASP A 82 -15.09 5.96 2.55
CA ASP A 82 -14.83 7.23 3.24
C ASP A 82 -13.44 7.79 2.89
N GLY A 83 -13.36 9.09 2.67
CA GLY A 83 -12.14 9.82 2.29
C GLY A 83 -11.94 9.96 0.79
N TRP A 84 -12.90 9.48 -0.02
CA TRP A 84 -12.88 9.62 -1.47
C TRP A 84 -14.17 10.24 -2.00
N LYS A 85 -14.06 11.02 -3.07
CA LYS A 85 -15.19 11.61 -3.81
C LYS A 85 -14.98 11.44 -5.31
N TYR A 86 -16.05 11.51 -6.06
CA TYR A 86 -15.99 11.74 -7.49
C TYR A 86 -15.90 13.23 -7.77
N GLU A 87 -15.27 13.58 -8.88
CA GLU A 87 -15.28 14.94 -9.42
C GLU A 87 -15.44 14.91 -10.93
N GLY A 88 -16.38 15.69 -11.42
CA GLY A 88 -16.57 15.89 -12.84
C GLY A 88 -15.70 17.05 -13.36
N TRP A 89 -15.29 16.96 -14.61
CA TRP A 89 -14.44 17.95 -15.27
C TRP A 89 -14.79 18.10 -16.74
N VAL A 90 -14.52 19.29 -17.27
CA VAL A 90 -14.34 19.48 -18.71
C VAL A 90 -12.94 20.04 -18.95
N VAL A 91 -12.19 19.42 -19.83
CA VAL A 91 -10.89 19.94 -20.28
C VAL A 91 -11.12 20.86 -21.46
N ILE A 92 -11.15 22.17 -21.19
CA ILE A 92 -11.42 23.23 -22.16
C ILE A 92 -10.09 23.80 -22.65
N ASP A 93 -9.80 23.67 -23.93
CA ASP A 93 -8.53 24.11 -24.54
C ASP A 93 -7.28 23.62 -23.80
N GLY A 94 -7.33 22.39 -23.27
CA GLY A 94 -6.27 21.79 -22.50
C GLY A 94 -6.21 22.19 -21.01
N THR A 95 -7.13 23.04 -20.56
CA THR A 95 -7.27 23.46 -19.16
C THR A 95 -8.40 22.68 -18.49
N PRO A 96 -8.15 21.87 -17.46
CA PRO A 96 -9.23 21.20 -16.72
C PRO A 96 -10.02 22.21 -15.89
N VAL A 97 -11.35 22.14 -16.00
CA VAL A 97 -12.28 22.96 -15.23
C VAL A 97 -13.27 22.02 -14.52
N THR A 98 -13.36 22.13 -13.22
CA THR A 98 -14.25 21.28 -12.41
C THR A 98 -15.71 21.56 -12.70
N THR A 99 -16.54 20.51 -12.66
CA THR A 99 -18.01 20.65 -12.59
C THR A 99 -18.54 20.49 -11.16
N GLY A 100 -17.66 20.11 -10.21
CA GLY A 100 -17.99 19.91 -8.80
C GLY A 100 -17.69 18.49 -8.31
N LYS A 101 -17.52 18.36 -7.00
CA LYS A 101 -17.32 17.08 -6.29
C LYS A 101 -18.66 16.54 -5.79
N PHE A 102 -18.79 15.20 -5.78
CA PHE A 102 -19.99 14.52 -5.29
C PHE A 102 -19.67 13.11 -4.79
N THR A 103 -20.58 12.54 -4.01
CA THR A 103 -20.53 11.14 -3.56
C THR A 103 -21.68 10.31 -4.09
N ASP A 104 -22.80 10.97 -4.43
CA ASP A 104 -24.00 10.33 -4.95
C ASP A 104 -24.34 10.94 -6.32
N PRO A 105 -24.30 10.19 -7.43
CA PRO A 105 -24.61 10.70 -8.76
C PRO A 105 -26.08 11.09 -8.95
N ALA A 106 -26.97 10.71 -8.03
CA ALA A 106 -28.39 11.10 -8.06
C ALA A 106 -28.67 12.38 -7.25
N MET A 107 -27.63 13.10 -6.84
CA MET A 107 -27.73 14.38 -6.14
C MET A 107 -26.82 15.44 -6.79
N ALA A 108 -27.17 16.72 -6.58
CA ALA A 108 -26.32 17.82 -7.02
C ALA A 108 -24.92 17.71 -6.38
N ASP A 109 -23.91 18.17 -7.08
CA ASP A 109 -22.56 18.31 -6.57
C ASP A 109 -22.45 19.37 -5.45
N GLU A 110 -21.26 19.45 -4.83
CA GLU A 110 -21.04 20.30 -3.65
C GLU A 110 -20.89 21.79 -4.00
N ALA A 111 -20.61 22.12 -5.25
CA ALA A 111 -20.39 23.50 -5.67
C ALA A 111 -20.57 23.68 -7.17
N ALA A 112 -21.18 24.79 -7.57
CA ALA A 112 -21.36 25.20 -8.96
C ALA A 112 -20.81 26.63 -9.17
N PRO A 113 -19.49 26.85 -9.13
CA PRO A 113 -18.89 28.19 -9.11
C PRO A 113 -19.04 28.96 -10.42
N TYR A 114 -19.34 28.27 -11.50
CA TYR A 114 -19.42 28.84 -12.85
C TYR A 114 -20.86 28.98 -13.36
N SER A 115 -21.83 28.43 -12.65
CA SER A 115 -23.24 28.44 -13.02
C SER A 115 -23.91 29.81 -12.91
N GLY A 116 -25.12 29.90 -13.43
CA GLY A 116 -25.99 31.08 -13.32
C GLY A 116 -26.62 31.22 -11.95
N THR A 117 -27.71 32.02 -11.89
CA THR A 117 -28.37 32.33 -10.62
C THR A 117 -29.60 31.48 -10.31
N MET A 118 -30.07 30.69 -11.25
CA MET A 118 -31.17 29.77 -11.06
C MET A 118 -30.66 28.42 -10.50
N SER A 119 -31.55 27.64 -9.88
CA SER A 119 -31.21 26.30 -9.44
C SER A 119 -31.06 25.41 -10.66
N GLY A 120 -29.96 24.61 -10.70
CA GLY A 120 -29.78 23.52 -11.65
C GLY A 120 -30.60 22.28 -11.29
N PRO A 121 -30.46 21.22 -12.08
CA PRO A 121 -30.97 19.89 -11.77
C PRO A 121 -30.35 19.30 -10.49
N ASP A 122 -31.05 18.34 -9.87
CA ASP A 122 -30.54 17.59 -8.71
C ASP A 122 -29.52 16.49 -9.12
N PHE A 123 -28.58 16.83 -10.03
CA PHE A 123 -27.55 15.94 -10.56
C PHE A 123 -26.22 16.71 -10.68
N PRO A 124 -25.05 16.03 -10.70
CA PRO A 124 -23.79 16.71 -10.93
C PRO A 124 -23.73 17.39 -12.29
N GLY A 125 -23.14 18.59 -12.33
CA GLY A 125 -22.96 19.34 -13.58
C GLY A 125 -22.70 20.81 -13.37
N GLU A 126 -22.32 21.51 -14.45
CA GLU A 126 -21.94 22.93 -14.41
C GLU A 126 -22.30 23.62 -15.73
N ASP A 127 -22.74 24.88 -15.66
CA ASP A 127 -23.14 25.64 -16.84
C ASP A 127 -22.03 26.43 -17.52
N PHE A 128 -20.89 26.67 -16.86
CA PHE A 128 -19.76 27.48 -17.34
C PHE A 128 -20.18 28.84 -17.95
N LEU A 129 -20.97 29.60 -17.21
CA LEU A 129 -21.50 30.89 -17.65
C LEU A 129 -20.73 32.09 -17.08
N ASN A 130 -20.12 31.92 -15.89
CA ASN A 130 -19.50 32.98 -15.13
C ASN A 130 -18.14 32.57 -14.57
N ASN A 131 -17.39 33.52 -14.05
CA ASN A 131 -16.16 33.30 -13.27
C ASN A 131 -15.10 32.41 -13.97
N ALA A 132 -15.00 32.50 -15.29
CA ALA A 132 -14.03 31.68 -16.04
C ALA A 132 -12.64 31.74 -15.40
N PRO A 133 -11.92 30.58 -15.28
CA PRO A 133 -10.55 30.55 -14.86
C PRO A 133 -9.65 31.39 -15.79
N MET A 134 -8.48 31.78 -15.29
CA MET A 134 -7.55 32.62 -16.05
C MET A 134 -7.15 31.93 -17.36
N GLY A 135 -7.36 32.63 -18.47
CA GLY A 135 -7.06 32.14 -19.82
C GLY A 135 -8.28 31.62 -20.57
N LEU A 136 -9.40 31.37 -19.89
CA LEU A 136 -10.67 30.97 -20.50
C LEU A 136 -11.67 32.13 -20.50
N THR A 137 -12.73 31.97 -21.27
CA THR A 137 -13.84 32.92 -21.34
C THR A 137 -15.15 32.14 -21.32
N PHE A 138 -16.10 32.48 -20.45
CA PHE A 138 -17.43 31.90 -20.38
C PHE A 138 -18.49 32.89 -20.81
N PRO A 139 -19.62 32.47 -21.41
CA PRO A 139 -19.89 31.10 -21.89
C PRO A 139 -19.00 30.71 -23.07
N ASP A 140 -18.74 29.41 -23.25
CA ASP A 140 -17.98 28.85 -24.35
C ASP A 140 -18.64 27.55 -24.88
N ASP A 141 -18.49 27.28 -26.18
CA ASP A 141 -19.03 26.04 -26.78
C ASP A 141 -18.11 24.87 -26.45
N LEU A 142 -18.59 23.91 -25.68
CA LEU A 142 -17.85 22.72 -25.27
C LEU A 142 -17.67 21.68 -26.39
N SER A 143 -18.17 21.92 -27.62
CA SER A 143 -17.95 21.04 -28.76
C SER A 143 -16.46 20.76 -28.96
N GLY A 144 -16.07 19.49 -29.11
CA GLY A 144 -14.67 19.10 -29.29
C GLY A 144 -13.83 19.03 -28.03
N GLN A 145 -14.37 19.45 -26.89
CA GLN A 145 -13.69 19.38 -25.58
C GLN A 145 -13.81 17.98 -24.97
N THR A 146 -13.23 17.75 -23.80
CA THR A 146 -13.21 16.42 -23.18
C THR A 146 -13.83 16.46 -21.79
N ALA A 147 -14.92 15.66 -21.61
CA ALA A 147 -15.49 15.39 -20.30
C ALA A 147 -14.69 14.30 -19.58
N VAL A 148 -14.47 14.45 -18.28
CA VAL A 148 -13.72 13.51 -17.43
C VAL A 148 -14.47 13.33 -16.12
N LEU A 149 -14.51 12.09 -15.64
CA LEU A 149 -14.84 11.76 -14.25
C LEU A 149 -13.58 11.23 -13.59
N SER A 150 -13.17 11.80 -12.47
CA SER A 150 -12.07 11.33 -11.65
C SER A 150 -12.53 10.87 -10.27
N ILE A 151 -11.65 10.12 -9.60
CA ILE A 151 -11.80 9.71 -8.20
C ILE A 151 -10.75 10.50 -7.41
N GLU A 152 -11.20 11.37 -6.52
CA GLU A 152 -10.38 12.34 -5.80
C GLU A 152 -10.30 12.00 -4.31
N PRO A 153 -9.13 12.15 -3.65
CA PRO A 153 -9.11 12.24 -2.20
C PRO A 153 -10.02 13.38 -1.71
N ASP A 154 -10.82 13.16 -0.66
CA ASP A 154 -11.79 14.16 -0.17
C ASP A 154 -11.14 15.50 0.18
N MET A 155 -9.89 15.47 0.67
CA MET A 155 -9.13 16.67 1.06
C MET A 155 -8.24 17.23 -0.08
N ASP A 156 -8.40 16.72 -1.30
CA ASP A 156 -7.67 17.26 -2.46
C ASP A 156 -8.26 18.59 -2.91
N ASP A 157 -7.40 19.58 -3.12
CA ASP A 157 -7.71 20.92 -3.65
C ASP A 157 -6.95 21.21 -4.96
N SER A 158 -6.49 20.15 -5.66
CA SER A 158 -5.81 20.24 -6.95
C SER A 158 -6.74 20.87 -8.01
N GLU A 159 -6.18 21.75 -8.85
CA GLU A 159 -6.88 22.32 -10.01
C GLU A 159 -6.90 21.38 -11.22
N ALA A 160 -6.52 20.12 -11.05
CA ALA A 160 -6.46 19.14 -12.12
C ALA A 160 -6.92 17.75 -11.63
N PRO A 161 -7.63 16.97 -12.46
CA PRO A 161 -8.15 15.68 -12.07
C PRO A 161 -7.04 14.70 -11.65
N PHE A 162 -7.29 13.99 -10.55
CA PHE A 162 -6.40 12.96 -10.03
C PHE A 162 -6.13 11.85 -11.06
N THR A 163 -5.18 11.00 -10.76
CA THR A 163 -4.71 9.96 -11.70
C THR A 163 -5.77 8.91 -12.04
N LEU A 164 -6.73 8.66 -11.14
CA LEU A 164 -7.79 7.67 -11.33
C LEU A 164 -8.98 8.29 -12.06
N LYS A 165 -9.09 8.03 -13.33
CA LYS A 165 -10.16 8.56 -14.20
C LYS A 165 -10.96 7.38 -14.79
N PRO A 166 -12.01 6.90 -14.09
CA PRO A 166 -12.80 5.77 -14.58
C PRO A 166 -13.49 6.04 -15.91
N LEU A 167 -13.91 7.29 -16.16
CA LEU A 167 -14.66 7.63 -17.36
C LEU A 167 -14.07 8.87 -18.04
N THR A 168 -13.99 8.83 -19.38
CA THR A 168 -13.68 10.00 -20.22
C THR A 168 -14.54 10.01 -21.47
N GLY A 169 -14.87 11.17 -21.98
CA GLY A 169 -15.66 11.31 -23.21
C GLY A 169 -15.24 12.54 -24.01
N MET A 170 -14.98 12.36 -25.30
CA MET A 170 -14.82 13.50 -26.19
C MET A 170 -16.22 14.01 -26.57
N ILE A 171 -16.51 15.26 -26.29
CA ILE A 171 -17.71 15.94 -26.71
C ILE A 171 -17.67 16.08 -28.24
N PRO A 172 -18.68 15.63 -29.00
CA PRO A 172 -18.66 15.74 -30.46
C PRO A 172 -18.45 17.17 -30.96
N ASP A 173 -17.90 17.31 -32.16
CA ASP A 173 -17.80 18.59 -32.84
C ASP A 173 -18.39 18.47 -34.26
N PRO A 174 -19.54 19.11 -34.53
CA PRO A 174 -20.37 19.87 -33.60
C PRO A 174 -21.16 18.99 -32.61
N ALA A 175 -21.36 19.48 -31.40
CA ALA A 175 -22.32 18.92 -30.47
C ALA A 175 -23.72 19.55 -30.65
N SER A 176 -24.74 18.84 -30.16
CA SER A 176 -26.11 19.35 -30.05
C SER A 176 -26.53 19.33 -28.58
N ASP A 177 -27.12 20.41 -28.15
CA ASP A 177 -27.70 20.51 -26.81
C ASP A 177 -28.77 19.44 -26.56
N HIS A 178 -29.04 19.15 -25.30
CA HIS A 178 -30.05 18.18 -24.85
C HIS A 178 -29.97 16.78 -25.50
N THR A 179 -28.86 16.50 -26.18
CA THR A 179 -28.56 15.17 -26.76
C THR A 179 -27.79 14.36 -25.75
N LEU A 180 -28.20 13.09 -25.56
CA LEU A 180 -27.50 12.18 -24.66
C LEU A 180 -26.21 11.69 -25.31
N TYR A 181 -25.08 11.90 -24.64
CA TYR A 181 -23.75 11.45 -25.03
C TYR A 181 -23.20 10.51 -23.96
N SER A 182 -22.40 9.52 -24.38
CA SER A 182 -21.80 8.55 -23.46
C SER A 182 -20.32 8.74 -23.31
N MET A 183 -19.82 8.47 -22.13
CA MET A 183 -18.39 8.43 -21.80
C MET A 183 -17.82 7.00 -22.01
N ASN A 184 -16.52 6.91 -22.22
CA ASN A 184 -15.80 5.65 -22.37
C ASN A 184 -15.18 5.24 -21.04
N ASN A 185 -15.29 3.97 -20.68
CA ASN A 185 -14.63 3.42 -19.52
C ASN A 185 -13.10 3.34 -19.75
N GLN A 186 -12.33 3.75 -18.76
CA GLN A 186 -10.87 3.78 -18.78
C GLN A 186 -10.24 2.92 -17.67
N ALA A 187 -11.05 2.17 -16.93
CA ALA A 187 -10.60 1.42 -15.75
C ALA A 187 -9.53 0.37 -16.06
N ASP A 188 -9.52 -0.18 -17.28
CA ASP A 188 -8.44 -1.09 -17.74
C ASP A 188 -7.04 -0.44 -17.69
N GLY A 189 -6.96 0.89 -17.68
CA GLY A 189 -5.73 1.66 -17.56
C GLY A 189 -5.34 2.00 -16.12
N PHE A 190 -6.06 1.53 -15.11
CA PHE A 190 -5.75 1.82 -13.72
C PHE A 190 -4.43 1.19 -13.28
N PRO A 191 -3.67 1.86 -12.39
CA PRO A 191 -2.38 1.38 -11.97
C PRO A 191 -2.50 0.07 -11.20
N THR A 192 -1.65 -0.89 -11.53
CA THR A 192 -1.41 -2.10 -10.75
C THR A 192 0.07 -2.20 -10.44
N VAL A 193 0.42 -2.62 -9.23
CA VAL A 193 1.81 -2.77 -8.79
C VAL A 193 2.04 -4.18 -8.29
N SER A 194 2.96 -4.90 -8.91
CA SER A 194 3.44 -6.18 -8.38
C SER A 194 4.61 -5.92 -7.44
N VAL A 195 4.45 -6.29 -6.18
CA VAL A 195 5.50 -6.25 -5.16
C VAL A 195 5.96 -7.69 -4.93
N SER A 196 7.24 -7.97 -5.14
CA SER A 196 7.86 -9.20 -4.68
C SER A 196 8.71 -8.86 -3.46
N ILE A 197 8.40 -9.46 -2.33
CA ILE A 197 9.31 -9.52 -1.20
C ILE A 197 10.25 -10.69 -1.51
N SER A 198 11.25 -10.49 -2.35
CA SER A 198 12.33 -11.46 -2.34
C SER A 198 13.10 -11.28 -1.03
N VAL A 199 12.78 -12.06 -0.03
CA VAL A 199 13.81 -12.64 0.80
C VAL A 199 14.62 -13.44 -0.23
N ASN A 200 15.63 -12.83 -0.80
CA ASN A 200 16.61 -13.46 -1.68
C ASN A 200 16.95 -14.78 -1.04
N GLY A 201 16.54 -15.94 -1.63
CA GLY A 201 16.50 -17.24 -1.03
C GLY A 201 17.38 -17.32 0.20
N ALA A 202 16.84 -16.90 1.37
CA ALA A 202 17.62 -16.89 2.58
C ALA A 202 18.07 -18.33 2.76
N MET A 203 19.34 -18.55 2.63
CA MET A 203 19.94 -19.87 2.82
C MET A 203 20.34 -19.95 4.28
N ALA A 204 20.32 -21.17 4.83
CA ALA A 204 20.88 -21.41 6.15
C ALA A 204 22.27 -20.78 6.24
N GLY A 205 22.48 -19.93 7.23
CA GLY A 205 23.78 -19.26 7.45
C GLY A 205 24.81 -20.15 8.13
N LEU A 206 24.38 -21.33 8.61
CA LEU A 206 25.23 -22.29 9.31
C LEU A 206 25.46 -23.54 8.45
N ASP A 207 26.69 -24.01 8.39
CA ASP A 207 27.06 -25.32 7.84
C ASP A 207 27.59 -26.20 9.00
N LEU A 208 26.72 -27.02 9.53
CA LEU A 208 26.97 -27.82 10.72
C LEU A 208 26.64 -29.30 10.44
N PRO A 209 27.46 -30.25 10.94
CA PRO A 209 27.22 -31.68 10.79
C PRO A 209 25.95 -32.10 11.55
N THR A 210 25.27 -33.12 11.05
CA THR A 210 24.15 -33.75 11.77
C THR A 210 24.64 -34.35 13.07
N LEU A 211 23.99 -33.99 14.18
CA LEU A 211 24.27 -34.56 15.50
C LEU A 211 23.57 -35.91 15.68
N PRO A 212 24.14 -36.81 16.47
CA PRO A 212 23.47 -38.04 16.88
C PRO A 212 22.32 -37.75 17.88
N ASP A 213 21.43 -38.73 18.02
CA ASP A 213 20.33 -38.64 19.00
C ASP A 213 20.85 -38.30 20.41
N GLY A 214 20.13 -37.45 21.11
CA GLY A 214 20.49 -36.96 22.45
C GLY A 214 21.36 -35.69 22.43
N TRP A 215 21.55 -35.07 21.26
CA TRP A 215 22.28 -33.81 21.13
C TRP A 215 21.55 -32.87 20.20
N LYS A 216 21.62 -31.58 20.54
CA LYS A 216 21.09 -30.45 19.72
C LYS A 216 22.13 -29.37 19.62
N TYR A 217 21.99 -28.53 18.60
CA TYR A 217 22.64 -27.21 18.60
C TYR A 217 21.80 -26.21 19.36
N GLU A 218 22.46 -25.21 19.93
CA GLU A 218 21.83 -24.03 20.48
C GLU A 218 22.61 -22.78 20.08
N GLY A 219 21.84 -21.78 19.62
CA GLY A 219 22.39 -20.46 19.32
C GLY A 219 22.33 -19.55 20.55
N TRP A 220 23.31 -18.67 20.69
CA TRP A 220 23.42 -17.73 21.78
C TRP A 220 23.96 -16.39 21.32
N VAL A 221 23.54 -15.32 21.99
CA VAL A 221 24.27 -14.06 21.98
C VAL A 221 24.67 -13.72 23.42
N VAL A 222 25.94 -13.44 23.66
CA VAL A 222 26.46 -13.03 24.97
C VAL A 222 26.30 -11.50 25.05
N VAL A 223 25.22 -11.03 25.65
CA VAL A 223 24.88 -9.62 25.81
C VAL A 223 25.44 -9.12 27.13
N ASP A 224 26.37 -8.18 27.09
CA ASP A 224 27.04 -7.61 28.29
C ASP A 224 27.58 -8.68 29.25
N GLY A 225 28.11 -9.77 28.71
CA GLY A 225 28.63 -10.89 29.47
C GLY A 225 27.60 -11.91 29.94
N THR A 226 26.33 -11.72 29.64
CA THR A 226 25.23 -12.65 29.96
C THR A 226 24.83 -13.42 28.70
N PRO A 227 24.95 -14.76 28.66
CA PRO A 227 24.47 -15.54 27.52
C PRO A 227 22.94 -15.54 27.47
N VAL A 228 22.41 -15.28 26.30
CA VAL A 228 20.98 -15.33 26.00
C VAL A 228 20.77 -16.25 24.81
N THR A 229 19.93 -17.27 24.98
CA THR A 229 19.63 -18.23 23.90
C THR A 229 18.96 -17.55 22.72
N SER A 230 19.26 -18.03 21.51
CA SER A 230 18.49 -17.77 20.31
C SER A 230 17.65 -18.98 19.86
N GLY A 231 17.63 -20.05 20.67
CA GLY A 231 16.85 -21.25 20.43
C GLY A 231 17.70 -22.50 20.13
N LYS A 232 17.09 -23.68 20.40
CA LYS A 232 17.65 -25.01 20.11
C LYS A 232 17.15 -25.49 18.75
N PHE A 233 18.02 -26.19 18.01
CA PHE A 233 17.70 -26.73 16.69
C PHE A 233 18.53 -27.98 16.37
N THR A 234 18.02 -28.79 15.46
CA THR A 234 18.74 -29.97 14.90
C THR A 234 19.01 -29.80 13.40
N ASP A 235 18.24 -28.94 12.73
CA ASP A 235 18.35 -28.66 11.29
C ASP A 235 18.54 -27.14 11.09
N VAL A 236 19.64 -26.78 10.49
CA VAL A 236 19.99 -25.38 10.20
C VAL A 236 19.06 -24.71 9.16
N ALA A 237 18.34 -25.50 8.39
CA ALA A 237 17.39 -25.03 7.37
C ALA A 237 15.94 -24.91 7.89
N MET A 238 15.74 -25.09 9.19
CA MET A 238 14.44 -24.97 9.84
C MET A 238 14.51 -24.00 11.02
N ALA A 239 13.37 -23.39 11.36
CA ALA A 239 13.28 -22.57 12.57
C ALA A 239 13.65 -23.40 13.82
N ASP A 240 14.18 -22.73 14.83
CA ASP A 240 14.43 -23.32 16.14
C ASP A 240 13.15 -23.70 16.89
N GLU A 241 13.31 -24.38 18.02
CA GLU A 241 12.20 -24.92 18.79
C GLU A 241 11.43 -23.86 19.60
N SER A 242 11.99 -22.68 19.80
CA SER A 242 11.37 -21.60 20.57
C SER A 242 12.03 -20.25 20.33
N ALA A 243 11.23 -19.20 20.30
CA ALA A 243 11.66 -17.81 20.18
C ALA A 243 11.07 -16.96 21.33
N PRO A 244 11.54 -17.14 22.58
CA PRO A 244 10.91 -16.53 23.77
C PRO A 244 11.06 -15.01 23.84
N PHE A 245 12.01 -14.43 23.10
CA PHE A 245 12.33 -13.01 23.11
C PHE A 245 11.86 -12.28 21.87
N SER A 246 11.31 -12.99 20.88
CA SER A 246 10.80 -12.44 19.61
C SER A 246 9.44 -11.75 19.76
N GLY A 247 9.03 -11.06 18.71
CA GLY A 247 7.72 -10.45 18.57
C GLY A 247 6.61 -11.49 18.32
N THR A 248 5.43 -11.00 17.96
CA THR A 248 4.25 -11.86 17.69
C THR A 248 4.17 -12.33 16.25
N MET A 249 5.01 -11.81 15.36
CA MET A 249 5.07 -12.22 13.95
C MET A 249 6.00 -13.42 13.80
N SER A 250 5.71 -14.28 12.80
CA SER A 250 6.61 -15.38 12.48
C SER A 250 7.91 -14.85 11.88
N GLY A 251 9.04 -15.33 12.39
CA GLY A 251 10.37 -15.07 11.84
C GLY A 251 10.67 -15.89 10.58
N PRO A 252 11.88 -15.74 10.03
CA PRO A 252 12.39 -16.59 8.94
C PRO A 252 12.39 -18.07 9.34
N PRO A 253 12.35 -19.02 8.37
CA PRO A 253 12.38 -20.46 8.66
C PRO A 253 13.79 -20.95 9.00
N PHE A 254 14.56 -20.20 9.78
CA PHE A 254 15.92 -20.50 10.21
C PHE A 254 16.08 -20.25 11.69
N PRO A 255 17.06 -20.85 12.38
CA PRO A 255 17.32 -20.56 13.78
C PRO A 255 17.68 -19.08 13.99
N GLY A 256 17.07 -18.45 15.00
CA GLY A 256 17.33 -17.04 15.33
C GLY A 256 16.35 -16.43 16.30
N GLU A 257 16.69 -15.27 16.85
CA GLU A 257 15.89 -14.57 17.86
C GLU A 257 15.98 -13.05 17.65
N ASP A 258 14.87 -12.33 17.87
CA ASP A 258 14.77 -10.88 17.68
C ASP A 258 15.21 -10.06 18.90
N TYR A 259 15.21 -10.64 20.09
CA TYR A 259 15.51 -9.94 21.36
C TYR A 259 14.70 -8.65 21.58
N LEU A 260 13.39 -8.72 21.35
CA LEU A 260 12.45 -7.61 21.48
C LEU A 260 11.75 -7.55 22.83
N ASN A 261 11.48 -8.72 23.43
CA ASN A 261 10.63 -8.87 24.60
C ASN A 261 11.27 -9.78 25.66
N ASN A 262 10.67 -9.81 26.86
CA ASN A 262 10.97 -10.77 27.93
C ASN A 262 12.45 -10.83 28.32
N ALA A 263 13.17 -9.72 28.31
CA ALA A 263 14.60 -9.69 28.65
C ALA A 263 14.90 -10.44 29.97
N PRO A 264 15.96 -11.26 30.02
CA PRO A 264 16.43 -11.87 31.26
C PRO A 264 16.79 -10.80 32.30
N MET A 265 16.79 -11.22 33.59
CA MET A 265 17.10 -10.30 34.69
C MET A 265 18.49 -9.64 34.51
N GLY A 266 18.51 -8.33 34.54
CA GLY A 266 19.73 -7.53 34.36
C GLY A 266 19.94 -7.00 32.94
N LEU A 267 19.16 -7.48 31.97
CA LEU A 267 19.16 -7.00 30.58
C LEU A 267 17.89 -6.19 30.27
N THR A 268 17.94 -5.46 29.19
CA THR A 268 16.77 -4.71 28.65
C THR A 268 16.68 -4.98 27.14
N PHE A 269 15.47 -5.32 26.66
CA PHE A 269 15.18 -5.48 25.24
C PHE A 269 14.19 -4.40 24.78
N PRO A 270 14.23 -3.97 23.52
CA PRO A 270 15.23 -4.33 22.52
C PRO A 270 16.63 -3.80 22.84
N THR A 271 17.67 -4.49 22.39
CA THR A 271 19.08 -4.11 22.62
C THR A 271 19.87 -4.15 21.31
N ASP A 272 20.88 -3.29 21.19
CA ASP A 272 21.83 -3.34 20.09
C ASP A 272 22.84 -4.46 20.35
N LEU A 273 23.00 -5.35 19.36
CA LEU A 273 23.94 -6.46 19.43
C LEU A 273 25.33 -6.14 18.89
N ALA A 274 25.57 -4.91 18.42
CA ALA A 274 26.90 -4.49 17.97
C ALA A 274 27.92 -4.63 19.11
N GLY A 275 29.06 -5.25 18.83
CA GLY A 275 30.10 -5.53 19.81
C GLY A 275 29.85 -6.74 20.72
N GLN A 276 28.72 -7.40 20.60
CA GLN A 276 28.42 -8.61 21.38
C GLN A 276 29.00 -9.87 20.70
N THR A 277 28.86 -11.03 21.33
CA THR A 277 29.42 -12.28 20.82
C THR A 277 28.32 -13.29 20.52
N ALA A 278 28.26 -13.77 19.26
CA ALA A 278 27.43 -14.90 18.86
C ALA A 278 28.16 -16.23 19.09
N VAL A 279 27.45 -17.22 19.55
CA VAL A 279 28.00 -18.56 19.86
C VAL A 279 27.03 -19.63 19.37
N ILE A 280 27.56 -20.70 18.80
CA ILE A 280 26.84 -21.98 18.62
C ILE A 280 27.47 -23.00 19.53
N SER A 281 26.66 -23.63 20.36
CA SER A 281 27.07 -24.74 21.21
C SER A 281 26.40 -26.06 20.78
N VAL A 282 26.96 -27.15 21.26
CA VAL A 282 26.38 -28.52 21.16
C VAL A 282 25.91 -28.92 22.55
N GLU A 283 24.63 -29.05 22.72
CA GLU A 283 23.96 -29.26 24.00
C GLU A 283 23.50 -30.73 24.13
N PRO A 284 23.62 -31.35 25.32
CA PRO A 284 22.97 -32.63 25.57
C PRO A 284 21.45 -32.43 25.65
N GLU A 285 20.69 -33.44 25.21
CA GLU A 285 19.22 -33.40 25.30
C GLU A 285 18.73 -34.51 26.24
N PRO A 286 18.01 -34.24 27.31
CA PRO A 286 17.54 -32.88 27.75
C PRO A 286 18.64 -32.06 28.43
N ASP A 287 18.65 -30.78 28.14
CA ASP A 287 19.43 -29.77 28.85
C ASP A 287 18.56 -28.55 29.09
N ASP A 288 18.61 -28.00 30.30
CA ASP A 288 17.89 -26.82 30.76
C ASP A 288 18.81 -25.79 31.41
N THR A 289 20.12 -25.82 31.08
CA THR A 289 21.09 -24.83 31.58
C THR A 289 20.89 -23.47 30.90
N GLU A 290 21.06 -22.39 31.67
CA GLU A 290 20.94 -21.02 31.19
C GLU A 290 22.24 -20.48 30.54
N ALA A 291 23.19 -21.37 30.24
CA ALA A 291 24.49 -20.99 29.68
C ALA A 291 24.99 -22.06 28.70
N PRO A 292 25.67 -21.63 27.61
CA PRO A 292 26.14 -22.55 26.58
C PRO A 292 27.09 -23.61 27.13
N PHE A 293 26.86 -24.85 26.74
CA PHE A 293 27.70 -25.99 27.11
C PHE A 293 29.16 -25.82 26.66
N THR A 294 30.04 -26.68 27.13
CA THR A 294 31.50 -26.60 26.88
C THR A 294 31.85 -26.72 25.39
N LEU A 295 31.11 -27.52 24.64
CA LEU A 295 31.34 -27.72 23.21
C LEU A 295 30.76 -26.57 22.39
N LYS A 296 31.59 -25.64 21.94
CA LYS A 296 31.24 -24.45 21.15
C LYS A 296 31.98 -24.52 19.81
N PRO A 297 31.43 -25.15 18.80
CA PRO A 297 32.09 -25.26 17.49
C PRO A 297 32.27 -23.94 16.76
N LEU A 298 31.35 -22.99 16.94
CA LEU A 298 31.41 -21.68 16.29
C LEU A 298 31.30 -20.54 17.32
N THR A 299 32.08 -19.50 17.10
CA THR A 299 31.97 -18.23 17.82
C THR A 299 32.21 -17.08 16.85
N GLY A 300 31.54 -15.95 17.06
CA GLY A 300 31.73 -14.75 16.21
C GLY A 300 31.52 -13.47 17.02
N MET A 301 32.43 -12.52 16.88
CA MET A 301 32.21 -11.18 17.41
C MET A 301 31.38 -10.37 16.41
N ILE A 302 30.26 -9.84 16.84
CA ILE A 302 29.46 -8.90 16.05
C ILE A 302 30.25 -7.59 16.01
N PRO A 303 30.57 -7.03 14.84
CA PRO A 303 31.34 -5.77 14.74
C PRO A 303 30.67 -4.62 15.50
N MET A 304 31.49 -3.71 16.03
CA MET A 304 30.98 -2.50 16.72
C MET A 304 30.23 -1.54 15.78
N ASP A 305 30.47 -1.63 14.49
CA ASP A 305 29.83 -0.88 13.41
C ASP A 305 28.87 -1.76 12.60
N ALA A 306 28.37 -2.85 13.21
CA ALA A 306 27.42 -3.73 12.57
C ALA A 306 26.16 -2.96 12.13
N THR A 307 25.70 -3.29 10.94
CA THR A 307 24.47 -2.74 10.35
C THR A 307 23.48 -3.86 10.06
N ASP A 308 22.19 -3.54 10.07
CA ASP A 308 21.13 -4.48 9.78
C ASP A 308 21.24 -5.07 8.36
N HIS A 309 20.71 -6.29 8.17
CA HIS A 309 20.68 -7.04 6.92
C HIS A 309 22.06 -7.35 6.31
N MET A 310 23.14 -7.21 7.07
CA MET A 310 24.49 -7.61 6.66
C MET A 310 24.84 -9.00 7.21
N VAL A 311 25.59 -9.76 6.43
CA VAL A 311 26.11 -11.08 6.84
C VAL A 311 27.45 -10.90 7.55
N TYR A 312 27.56 -11.50 8.73
CA TYR A 312 28.80 -11.54 9.51
C TYR A 312 29.20 -12.99 9.75
N ASP A 313 30.49 -13.28 9.53
CA ASP A 313 31.01 -14.64 9.65
C ASP A 313 31.25 -15.03 11.11
N MET A 314 31.07 -16.30 11.40
CA MET A 314 31.48 -16.94 12.65
C MET A 314 32.74 -17.77 12.41
N ASP A 315 33.69 -17.70 13.34
CA ASP A 315 34.93 -18.48 13.29
C ASP A 315 34.75 -19.87 13.89
N THR A 316 35.45 -20.85 13.32
CA THR A 316 35.54 -22.18 13.92
C THR A 316 36.34 -22.12 15.21
N ASN A 317 35.79 -22.67 16.30
CA ASN A 317 36.39 -22.69 17.62
C ASN A 317 36.93 -24.08 18.02
N THR A 318 37.37 -24.86 17.03
CA THR A 318 37.83 -26.24 17.22
C THR A 318 39.07 -26.37 18.09
N GLY A 319 39.90 -25.31 18.16
CA GLY A 319 41.07 -25.29 19.01
C GLY A 319 40.79 -25.31 20.52
N ASN A 320 39.55 -25.00 20.92
CA ASN A 320 39.09 -25.02 22.30
C ASN A 320 38.27 -26.28 22.64
N LEU A 321 38.14 -27.22 21.72
CA LEU A 321 37.45 -28.48 21.99
C LEU A 321 38.36 -29.39 22.84
N PRO A 322 37.79 -30.20 23.76
CA PRO A 322 38.57 -31.11 24.57
C PRO A 322 39.29 -32.16 23.71
N THR A 323 40.55 -32.40 24.02
CA THR A 323 41.35 -33.47 23.39
C THR A 323 41.80 -34.45 24.44
N GLY A 324 42.03 -35.69 24.05
CA GLY A 324 42.51 -36.72 24.94
C GLY A 324 43.33 -37.82 24.22
N THR A 325 44.22 -38.52 24.93
CA THR A 325 44.93 -39.67 24.45
C THR A 325 44.59 -40.92 25.28
N ALA A 326 44.41 -42.03 24.63
CA ALA A 326 44.25 -43.34 25.30
C ALA A 326 45.43 -44.25 24.97
N THR A 327 45.95 -44.93 25.96
CA THR A 327 47.06 -45.90 25.80
C THR A 327 46.59 -47.26 26.25
N ILE A 328 46.74 -48.28 25.39
CA ILE A 328 46.50 -49.68 25.74
C ILE A 328 47.77 -50.21 26.35
N GLN A 329 47.69 -50.82 27.54
CA GLN A 329 48.80 -51.48 28.22
C GLN A 329 48.72 -52.96 28.04
#